data_a00db44606f9b1dd90334b0cfa6d4215
#
_entry.id   a00db44606f9b1dd90334b0cfa6d4215
#
_cell.length_a   1.000
_cell.length_b   1.000
_cell.length_c   1.000
_cell.angle_alpha   90.00
_cell.angle_beta   90.00
_cell.angle_gamma   90.00
#
_symmetry.space_group_name_H-M   'P 1'
#
loop_
_entity.id
_entity.type
_entity.pdbx_description
1 polymer ?
#
loop_
_entity_poly.entity_id
_entity_poly.type
_entity_poly.pdbx_seq_one_letter_code
_entity_poly.pdbx_strand_id
1 'polypeptide(L)'
;MRKISRGRSENDEPLSAGRVEYLEQARQRVRTRRIRRTVVLLVLLTAVVLFATGVVGSSVTMAKDFIDTARIALLPGSGWPQQTGVAEVMQVEPLTGSFVELGKEGCVVYSRSGKKLNSIQSGYARPALAAGRNRFVLYNRSGNELRVESRTQNLYTKQMENSIFLCAVADNGNLAVVTEDISAMAKLLVYNANMEEVLRWSMSSNDGTPLRMAFSPDSRKLAAAAVTASGGQMMTNLYLINLASGDPVSIANQSGVPQWLGWTSASTLLAVYDTRVVLYNAGGGERAAYEFAGNTLKDVSVDAAGNIALLLGSGQLHQTVLLDKNLNVQFSGSVASANAIVRAGSLFYLLSDSGVECCTVSGERQWSQTLAAKPQALLADAKELLLFSGNTAQVLEPPQE
;
A
#
# COMPACT_ATOMS: atom_id res chain seq x y z
N MET A 1 79.98 -10.60 72.67
CA MET A 1 78.64 -9.98 72.33
C MET A 1 78.69 -9.40 70.96
N ARG A 2 78.11 -10.09 69.97
CA ARG A 2 77.98 -9.59 68.57
C ARG A 2 76.52 -9.72 68.15
N LYS A 3 75.82 -8.60 67.86
CA LYS A 3 74.54 -8.51 67.29
C LYS A 3 74.61 -8.81 65.78
N ILE A 4 73.88 -9.80 65.33
CA ILE A 4 73.68 -10.09 63.92
C ILE A 4 72.39 -9.39 63.48
N SER A 5 72.44 -8.41 62.55
CA SER A 5 71.34 -7.77 61.90
C SER A 5 70.90 -8.66 60.71
N ARG A 6 69.62 -9.07 60.72
CA ARG A 6 69.00 -9.73 59.57
C ARG A 6 68.57 -8.68 58.55
N GLY A 7 69.17 -8.71 57.39
CA GLY A 7 68.68 -7.96 56.21
C GLY A 7 67.32 -8.46 55.74
N ARG A 8 66.47 -7.51 55.53
CA ARG A 8 65.13 -7.74 54.96
C ARG A 8 65.25 -7.81 53.42
N SER A 9 64.88 -8.91 52.84
CA SER A 9 64.91 -9.08 51.40
C SER A 9 63.70 -8.32 50.78
N GLU A 10 64.01 -7.37 49.92
CA GLU A 10 63.14 -6.45 49.20
C GLU A 10 62.90 -6.96 47.78
N ASN A 11 62.21 -8.12 47.65
CA ASN A 11 61.96 -8.67 46.29
C ASN A 11 60.65 -9.49 46.10
N ASP A 12 59.58 -9.24 46.90
CA ASP A 12 58.37 -10.09 46.78
C ASP A 12 57.09 -9.36 46.30
N GLU A 13 57.15 -8.10 45.82
CA GLU A 13 55.90 -7.38 45.45
C GLU A 13 55.51 -7.28 43.99
N PRO A 14 56.27 -7.53 42.92
CA PRO A 14 55.75 -7.37 41.57
C PRO A 14 55.11 -8.63 40.99
N LEU A 15 55.31 -9.83 41.58
CA LEU A 15 54.79 -11.09 41.03
C LEU A 15 53.34 -11.40 41.42
N SER A 16 52.81 -10.86 42.47
CA SER A 16 51.42 -11.06 42.93
C SER A 16 50.42 -10.21 42.20
N ALA A 17 50.72 -8.96 41.88
CA ALA A 17 49.84 -8.02 41.18
C ALA A 17 49.59 -8.46 39.74
N GLY A 18 50.61 -8.83 38.97
CA GLY A 18 50.48 -9.29 37.60
C GLY A 18 49.72 -10.62 37.46
N ARG A 19 49.78 -11.47 38.51
CA ARG A 19 49.04 -12.77 38.51
C ARG A 19 47.55 -12.56 38.78
N VAL A 20 47.17 -11.61 39.59
CA VAL A 20 45.78 -11.23 39.88
C VAL A 20 45.16 -10.58 38.63
N GLU A 21 45.84 -9.67 37.98
CA GLU A 21 45.39 -9.00 36.76
C GLU A 21 45.20 -9.98 35.59
N TYR A 22 46.10 -10.95 35.41
CA TYR A 22 45.98 -11.99 34.42
C TYR A 22 44.77 -12.91 34.69
N LEU A 23 44.51 -13.27 35.94
CA LEU A 23 43.35 -14.08 36.33
C LEU A 23 42.02 -13.33 36.14
N GLU A 24 41.98 -12.03 36.38
CA GLU A 24 40.81 -11.21 36.11
C GLU A 24 40.52 -11.08 34.61
N GLN A 25 41.55 -10.82 33.81
CA GLN A 25 41.42 -10.80 32.36
C GLN A 25 40.99 -12.16 31.77
N ALA A 26 41.53 -13.26 32.31
CA ALA A 26 41.14 -14.60 31.93
C ALA A 26 39.67 -14.89 32.31
N ARG A 27 39.20 -14.50 33.48
CA ARG A 27 37.82 -14.60 33.94
C ARG A 27 36.87 -13.73 33.09
N GLN A 28 37.27 -12.52 32.74
CA GLN A 28 36.48 -11.66 31.83
C GLN A 28 36.33 -12.28 30.42
N ARG A 29 37.41 -12.86 29.85
CA ARG A 29 37.37 -13.53 28.55
C ARG A 29 36.46 -14.79 28.57
N VAL A 30 36.49 -15.55 29.65
CA VAL A 30 35.61 -16.73 29.82
C VAL A 30 34.14 -16.30 29.99
N ARG A 31 33.91 -15.21 30.78
CA ARG A 31 32.57 -14.66 30.99
C ARG A 31 31.98 -14.09 29.69
N THR A 32 32.75 -13.34 28.90
CA THR A 32 32.32 -12.82 27.59
C THR A 32 32.09 -13.95 26.58
N ARG A 33 32.90 -14.98 26.57
CA ARG A 33 32.65 -16.18 25.70
C ARG A 33 31.39 -16.94 26.13
N ARG A 34 31.11 -17.07 27.43
CA ARG A 34 29.87 -17.69 27.91
C ARG A 34 28.66 -16.85 27.55
N ILE A 35 28.69 -15.55 27.81
CA ILE A 35 27.60 -14.61 27.43
C ILE A 35 27.35 -14.67 25.93
N ARG A 36 28.40 -14.62 25.10
CA ARG A 36 28.28 -14.71 23.65
C ARG A 36 27.67 -16.04 23.20
N ARG A 37 28.05 -17.17 23.82
CA ARG A 37 27.45 -18.48 23.54
C ARG A 37 25.99 -18.55 23.98
N THR A 38 25.65 -18.01 25.13
CA THR A 38 24.26 -17.96 25.64
C THR A 38 23.38 -17.09 24.74
N VAL A 39 23.88 -15.93 24.29
CA VAL A 39 23.17 -15.06 23.34
C VAL A 39 22.95 -15.76 22.00
N VAL A 40 23.98 -16.43 21.46
CA VAL A 40 23.86 -17.20 20.20
C VAL A 40 22.86 -18.35 20.35
N LEU A 41 22.87 -19.09 21.46
CA LEU A 41 21.91 -20.16 21.75
C LEU A 41 20.48 -19.61 21.88
N LEU A 42 20.33 -18.46 22.53
CA LEU A 42 19.01 -17.81 22.71
C LEU A 42 18.46 -17.33 21.36
N VAL A 43 19.30 -16.74 20.50
CA VAL A 43 18.94 -16.35 19.13
C VAL A 43 18.55 -17.57 18.29
N LEU A 44 19.32 -18.68 18.38
CA LEU A 44 19.00 -19.93 17.69
C LEU A 44 17.69 -20.53 18.18
N LEU A 45 17.47 -20.56 19.51
CA LEU A 45 16.23 -21.07 20.09
C LEU A 45 15.03 -20.23 19.64
N THR A 46 15.16 -18.90 19.66
CA THR A 46 14.13 -17.98 19.17
C THR A 46 13.84 -18.23 17.69
N ALA A 47 14.87 -18.42 16.87
CA ALA A 47 14.73 -18.73 15.46
C ALA A 47 14.00 -20.07 15.22
N VAL A 48 14.32 -21.11 16.02
CA VAL A 48 13.65 -22.42 15.96
C VAL A 48 12.18 -22.33 16.38
N VAL A 49 11.86 -21.58 17.43
CA VAL A 49 10.48 -21.36 17.88
C VAL A 49 9.69 -20.59 16.82
N LEU A 50 10.27 -19.54 16.25
CA LEU A 50 9.65 -18.78 15.16
C LEU A 50 9.43 -19.66 13.91
N PHE A 51 10.37 -20.58 13.62
CA PHE A 51 10.22 -21.53 12.51
C PHE A 51 9.11 -22.55 12.78
N ALA A 52 9.07 -23.11 13.97
CA ALA A 52 8.06 -24.12 14.37
C ALA A 52 6.63 -23.56 14.48
N THR A 53 6.49 -22.28 14.76
CA THR A 53 5.18 -21.59 14.86
C THR A 53 4.63 -21.09 13.52
N GLY A 54 5.33 -21.35 12.40
CA GLY A 54 4.90 -20.90 11.06
C GLY A 54 5.00 -19.36 10.84
N VAL A 55 5.44 -18.61 11.85
CA VAL A 55 5.64 -17.16 11.76
C VAL A 55 6.81 -16.79 10.83
N VAL A 56 7.68 -17.75 10.53
CA VAL A 56 8.90 -17.52 9.73
C VAL A 56 8.60 -17.13 8.29
N GLY A 57 7.53 -17.64 7.67
CA GLY A 57 7.17 -17.27 6.30
C GLY A 57 6.91 -15.76 6.17
N SER A 58 6.09 -15.19 7.04
CA SER A 58 5.80 -13.75 7.08
C SER A 58 7.00 -12.92 7.56
N SER A 59 7.81 -13.46 8.46
CA SER A 59 9.00 -12.77 9.00
C SER A 59 10.13 -12.66 7.98
N VAL A 60 10.36 -13.71 7.16
CA VAL A 60 11.36 -13.68 6.08
C VAL A 60 10.95 -12.68 4.99
N THR A 61 9.68 -12.64 4.65
CA THR A 61 9.16 -11.68 3.65
C THR A 61 9.23 -10.24 4.17
N MET A 62 8.89 -9.99 5.44
CA MET A 62 9.05 -8.68 6.07
C MET A 62 10.51 -8.25 6.17
N ALA A 63 11.44 -9.16 6.48
CA ALA A 63 12.87 -8.87 6.51
C ALA A 63 13.40 -8.48 5.12
N LYS A 64 12.97 -9.17 4.07
CA LYS A 64 13.31 -8.81 2.68
C LYS A 64 12.77 -7.44 2.31
N ASP A 65 11.52 -7.13 2.63
CA ASP A 65 10.91 -5.83 2.38
C ASP A 65 11.63 -4.68 3.13
N PHE A 66 12.11 -4.95 4.34
CA PHE A 66 12.91 -4.00 5.10
C PHE A 66 14.29 -3.76 4.45
N ILE A 67 14.97 -4.82 4.02
CA ILE A 67 16.26 -4.73 3.31
C ILE A 67 16.08 -3.95 2.00
N ASP A 68 15.04 -4.24 1.23
CA ASP A 68 14.72 -3.51 0.00
C ASP A 68 14.45 -2.03 0.29
N THR A 69 13.71 -1.71 1.36
CA THR A 69 13.44 -0.32 1.77
C THR A 69 14.73 0.41 2.12
N ALA A 70 15.59 -0.21 2.92
CA ALA A 70 16.89 0.36 3.27
C ALA A 70 17.78 0.57 2.03
N ARG A 71 17.81 -0.41 1.12
CA ARG A 71 18.59 -0.34 -0.12
C ARG A 71 18.09 0.77 -1.06
N ILE A 72 16.76 0.93 -1.20
CA ILE A 72 16.16 1.99 -2.00
C ILE A 72 16.49 3.36 -1.42
N ALA A 73 16.43 3.51 -0.08
CA ALA A 73 16.75 4.76 0.59
C ALA A 73 18.25 5.14 0.52
N LEU A 74 19.15 4.15 0.56
CA LEU A 74 20.60 4.36 0.54
C LEU A 74 21.18 4.54 -0.87
N LEU A 75 20.46 4.13 -1.91
CA LEU A 75 20.92 4.22 -3.30
C LEU A 75 20.00 5.17 -4.10
N PRO A 76 20.16 6.49 -3.95
CA PRO A 76 19.32 7.46 -4.64
C PRO A 76 19.45 7.34 -6.16
N GLY A 77 18.43 7.79 -6.87
CA GLY A 77 18.43 7.92 -8.33
C GLY A 77 19.09 9.20 -8.82
N SER A 78 19.04 9.40 -10.11
CA SER A 78 19.57 10.59 -10.80
C SER A 78 18.66 11.82 -10.70
N GLY A 79 17.51 11.71 -9.99
CA GLY A 79 16.51 12.77 -9.93
C GLY A 79 15.51 12.70 -11.10
N TRP A 80 14.71 13.72 -11.22
CA TRP A 80 13.69 13.92 -12.25
C TRP A 80 14.12 15.02 -13.23
N PRO A 81 13.65 15.03 -14.50
CA PRO A 81 12.68 14.11 -15.12
C PRO A 81 13.30 12.77 -15.54
N GLN A 82 12.45 11.72 -15.69
CA GLN A 82 12.83 10.41 -16.20
C GLN A 82 11.91 9.98 -17.34
N GLN A 83 12.48 9.37 -18.37
CA GLN A 83 11.70 8.65 -19.38
C GLN A 83 11.35 7.28 -18.83
N THR A 84 10.09 7.07 -18.49
CA THR A 84 9.61 5.80 -17.91
C THR A 84 9.47 4.71 -18.97
N GLY A 85 9.24 5.11 -20.21
CA GLY A 85 8.98 4.22 -21.35
C GLY A 85 7.51 3.75 -21.42
N VAL A 86 6.65 4.23 -20.52
CA VAL A 86 5.20 3.96 -20.53
C VAL A 86 4.51 5.05 -21.34
N ALA A 87 4.13 4.75 -22.58
CA ALA A 87 3.57 5.75 -23.49
C ALA A 87 2.15 6.20 -23.11
N GLU A 88 1.35 5.29 -22.55
CA GLU A 88 -0.01 5.54 -22.09
C GLU A 88 -0.15 5.01 -20.67
N VAL A 89 -0.21 5.94 -19.72
CA VAL A 89 -0.33 5.62 -18.29
C VAL A 89 -1.78 5.25 -18.00
N MET A 90 -2.00 4.01 -17.59
CA MET A 90 -3.32 3.49 -17.21
C MET A 90 -3.58 3.66 -15.71
N GLN A 91 -2.54 3.51 -14.89
CA GLN A 91 -2.65 3.54 -13.43
C GLN A 91 -1.27 3.87 -12.82
N VAL A 92 -1.27 4.65 -11.75
CA VAL A 92 -0.07 4.89 -10.94
C VAL A 92 -0.44 4.63 -9.49
N GLU A 93 0.33 3.74 -8.83
CA GLU A 93 0.09 3.38 -7.44
C GLU A 93 1.32 3.67 -6.58
N PRO A 94 1.14 4.32 -5.42
CA PRO A 94 2.21 4.56 -4.49
C PRO A 94 2.64 3.26 -3.78
N LEU A 95 3.96 3.13 -3.58
CA LEU A 95 4.59 2.11 -2.75
C LEU A 95 5.51 2.81 -1.74
N THR A 96 5.93 2.12 -0.70
CA THR A 96 6.86 2.69 0.29
C THR A 96 8.17 3.13 -0.38
N GLY A 97 8.43 4.45 -0.42
CA GLY A 97 9.63 5.04 -1.02
C GLY A 97 9.74 4.90 -2.54
N SER A 98 8.64 4.51 -3.22
CA SER A 98 8.60 4.23 -4.64
C SER A 98 7.16 4.36 -5.18
N PHE A 99 6.97 4.11 -6.45
CA PHE A 99 5.67 3.94 -7.09
C PHE A 99 5.77 2.95 -8.24
N VAL A 100 4.64 2.42 -8.66
CA VAL A 100 4.50 1.60 -9.85
C VAL A 100 3.59 2.31 -10.84
N GLU A 101 4.03 2.37 -12.10
CA GLU A 101 3.32 2.94 -13.22
C GLU A 101 2.94 1.81 -14.18
N LEU A 102 1.67 1.65 -14.46
CA LEU A 102 1.11 0.64 -15.36
C LEU A 102 0.76 1.25 -16.71
N GLY A 103 1.21 0.60 -17.76
CA GLY A 103 0.80 0.84 -19.14
C GLY A 103 0.25 -0.43 -19.82
N LYS A 104 -0.05 -0.33 -21.10
CA LYS A 104 -0.62 -1.46 -21.88
C LYS A 104 0.32 -2.66 -21.98
N GLU A 105 1.63 -2.42 -22.10
CA GLU A 105 2.61 -3.49 -22.35
C GLU A 105 3.16 -4.10 -21.06
N GLY A 106 2.97 -3.42 -19.92
CA GLY A 106 3.50 -3.83 -18.64
C GLY A 106 3.60 -2.68 -17.65
N CYS A 107 4.46 -2.82 -16.65
CA CYS A 107 4.65 -1.79 -15.65
C CYS A 107 6.12 -1.53 -15.34
N VAL A 108 6.39 -0.34 -14.81
CA VAL A 108 7.71 0.06 -14.31
C VAL A 108 7.61 0.52 -12.88
N VAL A 109 8.66 0.27 -12.11
CA VAL A 109 8.76 0.71 -10.71
C VAL A 109 9.93 1.68 -10.60
N TYR A 110 9.66 2.86 -10.03
CA TYR A 110 10.67 3.87 -9.74
C TYR A 110 10.70 4.22 -8.27
N SER A 111 11.89 4.51 -7.75
CA SER A 111 12.02 5.16 -6.44
C SER A 111 11.56 6.62 -6.54
N ARG A 112 11.25 7.24 -5.40
CA ARG A 112 10.93 8.68 -5.35
C ARG A 112 12.09 9.56 -5.85
N SER A 113 13.32 9.08 -5.78
CA SER A 113 14.51 9.78 -6.29
C SER A 113 14.79 9.55 -7.79
N GLY A 114 13.85 9.00 -8.55
CA GLY A 114 14.00 8.79 -9.99
C GLY A 114 14.86 7.59 -10.40
N LYS A 115 15.12 6.62 -9.49
CA LYS A 115 15.82 5.39 -9.84
C LYS A 115 14.84 4.33 -10.32
N LYS A 116 15.07 3.78 -11.50
CA LYS A 116 14.34 2.61 -12.01
C LYS A 116 14.71 1.37 -11.17
N LEU A 117 13.71 0.79 -10.51
CA LEU A 117 13.87 -0.36 -9.62
C LEU A 117 13.52 -1.67 -10.32
N ASN A 118 12.46 -1.66 -11.13
CA ASN A 118 12.00 -2.84 -11.86
C ASN A 118 11.30 -2.43 -13.17
N SER A 119 11.26 -3.34 -14.12
CA SER A 119 10.54 -3.16 -15.37
C SER A 119 10.00 -4.52 -15.81
N ILE A 120 8.69 -4.60 -15.99
CA ILE A 120 7.96 -5.83 -16.22
C ILE A 120 7.18 -5.69 -17.51
N GLN A 121 7.50 -6.51 -18.48
CA GLN A 121 6.69 -6.69 -19.68
C GLN A 121 5.79 -7.90 -19.45
N SER A 122 4.49 -7.75 -19.57
CA SER A 122 3.53 -8.80 -19.27
C SER A 122 2.90 -9.43 -20.51
N GLY A 123 2.75 -8.68 -21.58
CA GLY A 123 2.00 -9.11 -22.76
C GLY A 123 0.51 -9.37 -22.49
N TYR A 124 -0.02 -8.86 -21.39
CA TYR A 124 -1.43 -9.05 -21.01
C TYR A 124 -2.34 -8.21 -21.89
N ALA A 125 -3.44 -8.83 -22.36
CA ALA A 125 -4.44 -8.14 -23.19
C ALA A 125 -5.19 -7.05 -22.40
N ARG A 126 -5.39 -7.27 -21.10
CA ARG A 126 -6.06 -6.34 -20.16
C ARG A 126 -5.28 -6.28 -18.86
N PRO A 127 -4.11 -5.62 -18.85
CA PRO A 127 -3.31 -5.51 -17.65
C PRO A 127 -4.05 -4.70 -16.59
N ALA A 128 -3.98 -5.15 -15.35
CA ALA A 128 -4.54 -4.47 -14.19
C ALA A 128 -3.59 -4.64 -13.01
N LEU A 129 -3.62 -3.67 -12.11
CA LEU A 129 -2.73 -3.58 -10.96
C LEU A 129 -3.54 -3.42 -9.68
N ALA A 130 -3.09 -4.08 -8.61
CA ALA A 130 -3.49 -3.74 -7.24
C ALA A 130 -2.24 -3.67 -6.37
N ALA A 131 -2.11 -2.58 -5.60
CA ALA A 131 -0.94 -2.31 -4.80
C ALA A 131 -1.24 -2.36 -3.30
N GLY A 132 -0.30 -2.92 -2.52
CA GLY A 132 -0.13 -2.71 -1.10
C GLY A 132 1.06 -1.79 -0.86
N ARG A 133 1.60 -1.74 0.36
CA ARG A 133 2.71 -0.83 0.67
C ARG A 133 4.04 -1.19 0.00
N ASN A 134 4.40 -2.48 -0.02
CA ASN A 134 5.72 -2.95 -0.48
C ASN A 134 5.65 -3.90 -1.66
N ARG A 135 4.45 -4.26 -2.07
CA ARG A 135 4.15 -5.26 -3.10
C ARG A 135 2.96 -4.84 -3.91
N PHE A 136 2.90 -5.40 -5.11
CA PHE A 136 1.75 -5.25 -5.97
C PHE A 136 1.50 -6.55 -6.73
N VAL A 137 0.29 -6.71 -7.18
CA VAL A 137 -0.10 -7.78 -8.10
C VAL A 137 -0.42 -7.18 -9.45
N LEU A 138 0.27 -7.65 -10.48
CA LEU A 138 -0.02 -7.40 -11.88
C LEU A 138 -0.79 -8.61 -12.41
N TYR A 139 -1.98 -8.42 -12.96
CA TYR A 139 -2.81 -9.52 -13.43
C TYR A 139 -3.49 -9.19 -14.76
N ASN A 140 -3.79 -10.24 -15.52
CA ASN A 140 -4.57 -10.14 -16.75
C ASN A 140 -6.05 -10.21 -16.43
N ARG A 141 -6.76 -9.08 -16.50
CA ARG A 141 -8.23 -9.07 -16.29
C ARG A 141 -8.91 -9.85 -17.41
N SER A 142 -9.83 -10.76 -17.06
CA SER A 142 -10.46 -11.74 -17.95
C SER A 142 -9.48 -12.76 -18.57
N GLY A 143 -8.23 -12.80 -18.11
CA GLY A 143 -7.29 -13.91 -18.28
C GLY A 143 -7.10 -14.63 -16.96
N ASN A 144 -6.17 -15.58 -16.91
CA ASN A 144 -5.97 -16.43 -15.74
C ASN A 144 -4.58 -16.31 -15.11
N GLU A 145 -3.75 -15.41 -15.59
CA GLU A 145 -2.39 -15.23 -15.06
C GLU A 145 -2.29 -14.00 -14.16
N LEU A 146 -1.59 -14.15 -13.06
CA LEU A 146 -1.18 -13.07 -12.18
C LEU A 146 0.28 -13.21 -11.74
N ARG A 147 0.89 -12.08 -11.43
CA ARG A 147 2.25 -11.97 -10.90
C ARG A 147 2.25 -11.11 -9.66
N VAL A 148 2.83 -11.61 -8.59
CA VAL A 148 3.06 -10.80 -7.38
C VAL A 148 4.52 -10.37 -7.37
N GLU A 149 4.70 -9.07 -7.30
CA GLU A 149 5.98 -8.39 -7.40
C GLU A 149 6.29 -7.65 -6.09
N SER A 150 7.55 -7.64 -5.71
CA SER A 150 8.07 -6.60 -4.82
C SER A 150 8.47 -5.38 -5.65
N ARG A 151 9.00 -4.37 -5.00
CA ARG A 151 9.52 -3.18 -5.69
C ARG A 151 10.68 -3.48 -6.63
N THR A 152 11.42 -4.58 -6.42
CA THR A 152 12.68 -4.87 -7.10
C THR A 152 12.71 -6.20 -7.84
N GLN A 153 11.76 -7.11 -7.55
CA GLN A 153 11.80 -8.46 -8.12
C GLN A 153 10.44 -9.15 -8.13
N ASN A 154 10.31 -10.14 -9.01
CA ASN A 154 9.19 -11.07 -8.98
C ASN A 154 9.25 -11.95 -7.74
N LEU A 155 8.14 -12.06 -7.01
CA LEU A 155 8.00 -12.96 -5.87
C LEU A 155 7.48 -14.32 -6.32
N TYR A 156 6.44 -14.33 -7.15
CA TYR A 156 5.90 -15.52 -7.81
C TYR A 156 4.94 -15.16 -8.94
N THR A 157 4.74 -16.10 -9.84
CA THR A 157 3.72 -16.08 -10.90
C THR A 157 2.78 -17.26 -10.70
N LYS A 158 1.48 -17.04 -10.87
CA LYS A 158 0.46 -18.07 -10.70
C LYS A 158 -0.54 -18.02 -11.86
N GLN A 159 -0.88 -19.19 -12.36
CA GLN A 159 -2.06 -19.37 -13.21
C GLN A 159 -3.22 -19.84 -12.35
N MET A 160 -4.35 -19.15 -12.49
CA MET A 160 -5.62 -19.50 -11.87
C MET A 160 -6.36 -20.48 -12.78
N GLU A 161 -7.26 -21.24 -12.20
CA GLU A 161 -8.12 -22.17 -12.98
C GLU A 161 -9.09 -21.42 -13.90
N ASN A 162 -9.61 -20.29 -13.42
CA ASN A 162 -10.61 -19.47 -14.11
C ASN A 162 -10.13 -18.04 -14.32
N SER A 163 -10.87 -17.30 -15.17
CA SER A 163 -10.58 -15.91 -15.50
C SER A 163 -10.61 -15.01 -14.25
N ILE A 164 -9.65 -14.12 -14.14
CA ILE A 164 -9.50 -13.20 -13.01
C ILE A 164 -10.33 -11.94 -13.27
N PHE A 165 -11.17 -11.56 -12.31
CA PHE A 165 -11.91 -10.31 -12.35
C PHE A 165 -11.19 -9.19 -11.61
N LEU A 166 -10.70 -9.49 -10.39
CA LEU A 166 -10.16 -8.50 -9.46
C LEU A 166 -9.14 -9.15 -8.53
N CYS A 167 -8.09 -8.41 -8.19
CA CYS A 167 -7.14 -8.78 -7.15
C CYS A 167 -7.02 -7.67 -6.10
N ALA A 168 -6.61 -8.06 -4.89
CA ALA A 168 -6.14 -7.15 -3.85
C ALA A 168 -4.96 -7.79 -3.11
N VAL A 169 -4.00 -7.00 -2.68
CA VAL A 169 -2.82 -7.47 -1.95
C VAL A 169 -2.70 -6.74 -0.61
N ALA A 170 -2.40 -7.49 0.44
CA ALA A 170 -2.22 -6.97 1.79
C ALA A 170 -0.75 -6.66 2.09
N ASP A 171 -0.51 -5.83 3.10
CA ASP A 171 0.84 -5.46 3.52
C ASP A 171 1.68 -6.66 4.01
N ASN A 172 1.04 -7.67 4.60
CA ASN A 172 1.70 -8.91 5.01
C ASN A 172 1.95 -9.91 3.88
N GLY A 173 1.49 -9.60 2.65
CA GLY A 173 1.62 -10.45 1.47
C GLY A 173 0.44 -11.38 1.20
N ASN A 174 -0.64 -11.31 1.98
CA ASN A 174 -1.88 -12.01 1.62
C ASN A 174 -2.41 -11.47 0.29
N LEU A 175 -2.95 -12.36 -0.54
CA LEU A 175 -3.50 -12.05 -1.85
C LEU A 175 -4.95 -12.51 -1.92
N ALA A 176 -5.88 -11.60 -2.23
CA ALA A 176 -7.25 -11.93 -2.57
C ALA A 176 -7.43 -11.88 -4.10
N VAL A 177 -8.09 -12.89 -4.64
CA VAL A 177 -8.37 -13.02 -6.08
C VAL A 177 -9.84 -13.36 -6.26
N VAL A 178 -10.53 -12.58 -7.06
CA VAL A 178 -11.87 -12.89 -7.52
C VAL A 178 -11.77 -13.46 -8.93
N THR A 179 -12.31 -14.65 -9.13
CA THR A 179 -12.35 -15.32 -10.43
C THR A 179 -13.77 -15.59 -10.86
N GLU A 180 -13.92 -15.88 -12.14
CA GLU A 180 -15.12 -16.55 -12.67
C GLU A 180 -15.37 -17.87 -11.92
N ASP A 181 -16.64 -18.25 -11.79
CA ASP A 181 -17.05 -19.56 -11.28
C ASP A 181 -18.13 -20.15 -12.22
N ILE A 182 -18.04 -21.45 -12.49
CA ILE A 182 -18.97 -22.13 -13.40
C ILE A 182 -20.37 -22.26 -12.75
N SER A 183 -20.42 -22.39 -11.43
CA SER A 183 -21.63 -22.67 -10.65
C SER A 183 -22.14 -21.50 -9.82
N ALA A 184 -21.41 -20.39 -9.79
CA ALA A 184 -21.72 -19.20 -8.99
C ALA A 184 -21.44 -17.92 -9.79
N MET A 185 -21.81 -16.76 -9.25
CA MET A 185 -21.54 -15.46 -9.89
C MET A 185 -20.06 -15.12 -9.90
N ALA A 186 -19.34 -15.50 -8.85
CA ALA A 186 -17.90 -15.30 -8.72
C ALA A 186 -17.35 -16.25 -7.65
N LYS A 187 -16.04 -16.42 -7.63
CA LYS A 187 -15.31 -17.13 -6.59
C LYS A 187 -14.26 -16.20 -5.99
N LEU A 188 -14.33 -15.98 -4.70
CA LEU A 188 -13.30 -15.27 -3.94
C LEU A 188 -12.35 -16.29 -3.31
N LEU A 189 -11.08 -16.16 -3.62
CA LEU A 189 -9.99 -16.96 -3.09
C LEU A 189 -9.04 -16.03 -2.32
N VAL A 190 -8.61 -16.41 -1.12
CA VAL A 190 -7.56 -15.68 -0.40
C VAL A 190 -6.41 -16.63 -0.13
N TYR A 191 -5.22 -16.18 -0.48
CA TYR A 191 -3.96 -16.87 -0.24
C TYR A 191 -3.14 -16.12 0.81
N ASN A 192 -2.43 -16.85 1.65
CA ASN A 192 -1.43 -16.26 2.54
C ASN A 192 -0.14 -15.93 1.76
N ALA A 193 0.84 -15.33 2.44
CA ALA A 193 2.13 -14.95 1.83
C ALA A 193 2.94 -16.15 1.28
N ASN A 194 2.62 -17.38 1.68
CA ASN A 194 3.23 -18.62 1.18
C ASN A 194 2.43 -19.25 0.03
N MET A 195 1.39 -18.56 -0.46
CA MET A 195 0.48 -19.06 -1.50
C MET A 195 -0.37 -20.27 -1.10
N GLU A 196 -0.57 -20.48 0.20
CA GLU A 196 -1.54 -21.45 0.70
C GLU A 196 -2.92 -20.79 0.73
N GLU A 197 -3.94 -21.49 0.25
CA GLU A 197 -5.32 -21.02 0.27
C GLU A 197 -5.85 -21.03 1.71
N VAL A 198 -6.26 -19.85 2.20
CA VAL A 198 -6.81 -19.66 3.54
C VAL A 198 -8.30 -19.38 3.55
N LEU A 199 -8.86 -19.03 2.41
CA LEU A 199 -10.29 -18.80 2.25
C LEU A 199 -10.72 -19.10 0.81
N ARG A 200 -11.88 -19.76 0.70
CA ARG A 200 -12.62 -19.98 -0.56
C ARG A 200 -14.09 -19.69 -0.33
N TRP A 201 -14.64 -18.80 -1.13
CA TRP A 201 -16.06 -18.47 -1.09
C TRP A 201 -16.64 -18.37 -2.50
N SER A 202 -17.56 -19.29 -2.83
CA SER A 202 -18.35 -19.22 -4.05
C SER A 202 -19.57 -18.33 -3.80
N MET A 203 -19.61 -17.21 -4.49
CA MET A 203 -20.60 -16.14 -4.30
C MET A 203 -21.81 -16.37 -5.18
N SER A 204 -22.97 -16.48 -4.57
CA SER A 204 -24.26 -16.65 -5.25
C SER A 204 -24.72 -15.38 -5.96
N SER A 205 -25.81 -15.46 -6.70
CA SER A 205 -26.45 -14.29 -7.33
C SER A 205 -26.92 -13.25 -6.29
N ASN A 206 -27.26 -13.68 -5.08
CA ASN A 206 -27.64 -12.78 -4.00
C ASN A 206 -26.43 -12.07 -3.39
N ASP A 207 -25.26 -12.72 -3.39
CA ASP A 207 -24.01 -12.11 -2.90
C ASP A 207 -23.48 -11.08 -3.90
N GLY A 208 -23.62 -11.34 -5.18
CA GLY A 208 -23.16 -10.47 -6.26
C GLY A 208 -21.72 -10.73 -6.68
N THR A 209 -21.20 -9.86 -7.55
CA THR A 209 -19.83 -9.92 -8.06
C THR A 209 -18.99 -8.81 -7.42
N PRO A 210 -17.88 -9.11 -6.72
CA PRO A 210 -17.01 -8.10 -6.16
C PRO A 210 -16.38 -7.19 -7.23
N LEU A 211 -16.52 -5.87 -7.05
CA LEU A 211 -15.89 -4.86 -7.89
C LEU A 211 -14.77 -4.12 -7.17
N ARG A 212 -14.79 -4.10 -5.84
CA ARG A 212 -13.74 -3.49 -5.01
C ARG A 212 -13.44 -4.39 -3.81
N MET A 213 -12.18 -4.48 -3.48
CA MET A 213 -11.71 -5.18 -2.27
C MET A 213 -10.60 -4.37 -1.60
N ALA A 214 -10.52 -4.44 -0.28
CA ALA A 214 -9.46 -3.81 0.49
C ALA A 214 -9.14 -4.61 1.75
N PHE A 215 -7.87 -4.95 1.95
CA PHE A 215 -7.41 -5.51 3.21
C PHE A 215 -7.29 -4.42 4.28
N SER A 216 -7.60 -4.78 5.53
CA SER A 216 -7.33 -3.91 6.67
C SER A 216 -5.81 -3.69 6.86
N PRO A 217 -5.38 -2.56 7.47
CA PRO A 217 -3.95 -2.29 7.68
C PRO A 217 -3.21 -3.36 8.50
N ASP A 218 -3.92 -4.09 9.37
CA ASP A 218 -3.38 -5.23 10.12
C ASP A 218 -3.45 -6.56 9.33
N SER A 219 -3.97 -6.51 8.09
CA SER A 219 -4.13 -7.65 7.18
C SER A 219 -4.97 -8.82 7.74
N ARG A 220 -5.79 -8.56 8.77
CA ARG A 220 -6.65 -9.59 9.40
C ARG A 220 -8.04 -9.65 8.81
N LYS A 221 -8.49 -8.57 8.16
CA LYS A 221 -9.81 -8.47 7.56
C LYS A 221 -9.71 -8.12 6.10
N LEU A 222 -10.66 -8.61 5.32
CA LEU A 222 -10.88 -8.23 3.94
C LEU A 222 -12.27 -7.62 3.82
N ALA A 223 -12.36 -6.41 3.29
CA ALA A 223 -13.63 -5.82 2.87
C ALA A 223 -13.84 -6.11 1.38
N ALA A 224 -15.05 -6.50 0.99
CA ALA A 224 -15.43 -6.75 -0.39
C ALA A 224 -16.79 -6.09 -0.70
N ALA A 225 -16.82 -5.23 -1.70
CA ALA A 225 -18.02 -4.58 -2.20
C ALA A 225 -18.45 -5.29 -3.49
N ALA A 226 -19.54 -6.04 -3.41
CA ALA A 226 -20.07 -6.87 -4.48
C ALA A 226 -21.38 -6.29 -5.04
N VAL A 227 -21.46 -6.17 -6.35
CA VAL A 227 -22.63 -5.61 -7.03
C VAL A 227 -23.61 -6.72 -7.43
N THR A 228 -24.87 -6.47 -7.13
CA THR A 228 -26.01 -7.29 -7.56
C THR A 228 -27.10 -6.40 -8.13
N ALA A 229 -28.09 -6.99 -8.77
CA ALA A 229 -29.29 -6.30 -9.26
C ALA A 229 -30.50 -6.75 -8.43
N SER A 230 -31.23 -5.78 -7.88
CA SER A 230 -32.46 -6.03 -7.14
C SER A 230 -33.51 -4.99 -7.50
N GLY A 231 -34.73 -5.45 -7.86
CA GLY A 231 -35.83 -4.54 -8.23
C GLY A 231 -35.51 -3.61 -9.43
N GLY A 232 -34.62 -4.02 -10.33
CA GLY A 232 -34.22 -3.21 -11.50
C GLY A 232 -33.16 -2.13 -11.14
N GLN A 233 -32.64 -2.14 -9.92
CA GLN A 233 -31.59 -1.22 -9.48
C GLN A 233 -30.30 -1.97 -9.18
N MET A 234 -29.17 -1.28 -9.39
CA MET A 234 -27.85 -1.77 -8.97
C MET A 234 -27.70 -1.54 -7.46
N MET A 235 -27.40 -2.63 -6.77
CA MET A 235 -27.19 -2.64 -5.32
C MET A 235 -25.78 -3.14 -5.03
N THR A 236 -25.16 -2.62 -4.00
CA THR A 236 -23.87 -3.10 -3.51
C THR A 236 -24.04 -3.75 -2.15
N ASN A 237 -23.72 -5.02 -2.07
CA ASN A 237 -23.50 -5.71 -0.80
C ASN A 237 -22.07 -5.48 -0.34
N LEU A 238 -21.90 -4.95 0.86
CA LEU A 238 -20.60 -4.79 1.48
C LEU A 238 -20.38 -5.88 2.51
N TYR A 239 -19.34 -6.67 2.30
CA TYR A 239 -18.95 -7.76 3.17
C TYR A 239 -17.69 -7.44 3.93
N LEU A 240 -17.63 -7.87 5.17
CA LEU A 240 -16.44 -7.88 6.01
C LEU A 240 -16.09 -9.31 6.37
N ILE A 241 -14.90 -9.75 5.99
CA ILE A 241 -14.42 -11.12 6.16
C ILE A 241 -13.26 -11.09 7.14
N ASN A 242 -13.42 -11.79 8.27
CA ASN A 242 -12.30 -12.03 9.17
C ASN A 242 -11.53 -13.25 8.68
N LEU A 243 -10.26 -13.08 8.31
CA LEU A 243 -9.45 -14.15 7.73
C LEU A 243 -9.12 -15.29 8.69
N ALA A 244 -9.29 -15.09 10.00
CA ALA A 244 -9.10 -16.15 10.99
C ALA A 244 -10.31 -17.09 11.10
N SER A 245 -11.54 -16.57 10.98
CA SER A 245 -12.77 -17.39 10.98
C SER A 245 -13.20 -17.84 9.60
N GLY A 246 -12.85 -17.06 8.56
CA GLY A 246 -13.22 -17.35 7.17
C GLY A 246 -14.66 -16.99 6.82
N ASP A 247 -15.48 -16.49 7.76
CA ASP A 247 -16.89 -16.22 7.53
C ASP A 247 -17.12 -14.80 6.98
N PRO A 248 -17.74 -14.64 5.79
CA PRO A 248 -18.17 -13.34 5.30
C PRO A 248 -19.41 -12.87 6.05
N VAL A 249 -19.36 -11.63 6.55
CA VAL A 249 -20.50 -10.98 7.19
C VAL A 249 -20.94 -9.82 6.33
N SER A 250 -22.21 -9.83 5.86
CA SER A 250 -22.80 -8.67 5.19
C SER A 250 -23.04 -7.56 6.22
N ILE A 251 -22.40 -6.40 5.97
CA ILE A 251 -22.47 -5.24 6.87
C ILE A 251 -23.32 -4.11 6.33
N ALA A 252 -23.54 -4.07 5.01
CA ALA A 252 -24.39 -3.09 4.35
C ALA A 252 -24.91 -3.60 3.02
N ASN A 253 -26.10 -3.14 2.64
CA ASN A 253 -26.67 -3.25 1.31
C ASN A 253 -27.04 -1.83 0.87
N GLN A 254 -26.31 -1.28 -0.09
CA GLN A 254 -26.40 0.11 -0.49
C GLN A 254 -26.82 0.22 -1.96
N SER A 255 -27.64 1.21 -2.27
CA SER A 255 -27.92 1.58 -3.66
C SER A 255 -26.68 2.18 -4.31
N GLY A 256 -26.43 1.83 -5.59
CA GLY A 256 -25.31 2.33 -6.38
C GLY A 256 -24.17 1.34 -6.56
N VAL A 257 -23.13 1.79 -7.25
CA VAL A 257 -21.97 0.99 -7.66
C VAL A 257 -20.73 1.48 -6.90
N PRO A 258 -19.91 0.59 -6.29
CA PRO A 258 -18.74 1.00 -5.54
C PRO A 258 -17.64 1.50 -6.50
N GLN A 259 -17.20 2.73 -6.29
CA GLN A 259 -16.14 3.36 -7.08
C GLN A 259 -14.78 3.22 -6.39
N TRP A 260 -14.76 3.32 -5.06
CA TRP A 260 -13.56 3.17 -4.25
C TRP A 260 -13.88 2.49 -2.93
N LEU A 261 -12.95 1.68 -2.42
CA LEU A 261 -13.05 1.02 -1.12
C LEU A 261 -11.67 0.95 -0.49
N GLY A 262 -11.53 1.38 0.74
CA GLY A 262 -10.26 1.33 1.45
C GLY A 262 -10.37 1.61 2.93
N TRP A 263 -9.36 1.20 3.69
CA TRP A 263 -9.26 1.45 5.12
C TRP A 263 -8.46 2.74 5.35
N THR A 264 -9.08 3.73 5.96
CA THR A 264 -8.43 4.99 6.36
C THR A 264 -7.72 4.88 7.71
N SER A 265 -8.07 3.83 8.49
CA SER A 265 -7.37 3.45 9.73
C SER A 265 -7.64 1.97 10.04
N ALA A 266 -7.02 1.43 11.08
CA ALA A 266 -7.28 0.05 11.53
C ALA A 266 -8.75 -0.19 11.94
N SER A 267 -9.50 0.88 12.23
CA SER A 267 -10.88 0.82 12.72
C SER A 267 -11.91 1.49 11.82
N THR A 268 -11.51 2.05 10.67
CA THR A 268 -12.41 2.81 9.81
C THR A 268 -12.27 2.37 8.37
N LEU A 269 -13.36 1.88 7.80
CA LEU A 269 -13.51 1.52 6.39
C LEU A 269 -14.28 2.64 5.69
N LEU A 270 -13.74 3.11 4.58
CA LEU A 270 -14.37 4.11 3.71
C LEU A 270 -14.82 3.41 2.42
N ALA A 271 -16.08 3.61 2.05
CA ALA A 271 -16.64 3.18 0.78
C ALA A 271 -17.17 4.40 0.03
N VAL A 272 -16.77 4.55 -1.23
CA VAL A 272 -17.28 5.58 -2.14
C VAL A 272 -18.12 4.89 -3.21
N TYR A 273 -19.38 5.25 -3.26
CA TYR A 273 -20.32 4.81 -4.29
C TYR A 273 -20.47 5.88 -5.36
N ASP A 274 -21.12 5.59 -6.42
CA ASP A 274 -21.47 6.59 -7.46
C ASP A 274 -22.49 7.65 -7.00
N THR A 275 -23.15 7.43 -5.84
CA THR A 275 -24.19 8.30 -5.27
C THR A 275 -23.80 8.95 -3.95
N ARG A 276 -22.85 8.37 -3.20
CA ARG A 276 -22.47 8.81 -1.85
C ARG A 276 -21.15 8.25 -1.35
N VAL A 277 -20.65 8.82 -0.27
CA VAL A 277 -19.52 8.32 0.52
C VAL A 277 -20.02 7.86 1.87
N VAL A 278 -19.54 6.74 2.37
CA VAL A 278 -19.92 6.18 3.67
C VAL A 278 -18.69 5.74 4.46
N LEU A 279 -18.66 6.10 5.74
CA LEU A 279 -17.70 5.59 6.72
C LEU A 279 -18.34 4.49 7.57
N TYR A 280 -17.63 3.36 7.67
CA TYR A 280 -18.01 2.26 8.56
C TYR A 280 -16.97 2.07 9.67
N ASN A 281 -17.42 1.66 10.84
CA ASN A 281 -16.51 1.21 11.89
C ASN A 281 -15.98 -0.21 11.59
N ALA A 282 -14.99 -0.68 12.35
CA ALA A 282 -14.39 -2.01 12.16
C ALA A 282 -15.37 -3.20 12.38
N GLY A 283 -16.54 -2.97 12.95
CA GLY A 283 -17.64 -3.94 13.10
C GLY A 283 -18.68 -3.84 11.99
N GLY A 284 -18.52 -2.90 11.05
CA GLY A 284 -19.43 -2.72 9.92
C GLY A 284 -20.59 -1.75 10.14
N GLY A 285 -20.68 -1.14 11.33
CA GLY A 285 -21.71 -0.10 11.58
C GLY A 285 -21.38 1.20 10.82
N GLU A 286 -22.38 1.77 10.16
CA GLU A 286 -22.27 3.09 9.52
C GLU A 286 -22.05 4.17 10.60
N ARG A 287 -21.07 5.06 10.36
CA ARG A 287 -20.72 6.18 11.25
C ARG A 287 -21.13 7.53 10.69
N ALA A 288 -20.93 7.70 9.42
CA ALA A 288 -21.24 8.94 8.70
C ALA A 288 -21.44 8.64 7.21
N ALA A 289 -22.23 9.48 6.56
CA ALA A 289 -22.41 9.45 5.11
C ALA A 289 -22.46 10.88 4.54
N TYR A 290 -22.03 11.02 3.28
CA TYR A 290 -22.16 12.23 2.51
C TYR A 290 -22.82 11.90 1.17
N GLU A 291 -24.00 12.49 0.90
CA GLU A 291 -24.79 12.26 -0.32
C GLU A 291 -24.38 13.26 -1.41
N PHE A 292 -24.29 12.80 -2.66
CA PHE A 292 -23.94 13.68 -3.80
C PHE A 292 -25.09 14.50 -4.34
N ALA A 293 -26.28 14.40 -3.72
CA ALA A 293 -27.48 15.17 -4.07
C ALA A 293 -27.85 15.08 -5.58
N GLY A 294 -27.69 13.90 -6.17
CA GLY A 294 -27.98 13.67 -7.58
C GLY A 294 -26.85 14.02 -8.56
N ASN A 295 -25.72 14.56 -8.07
CA ASN A 295 -24.53 14.74 -8.91
C ASN A 295 -23.86 13.42 -9.23
N THR A 296 -23.27 13.31 -10.42
CA THR A 296 -22.48 12.14 -10.82
C THR A 296 -21.07 12.24 -10.32
N LEU A 297 -20.54 11.18 -9.71
CA LEU A 297 -19.12 11.11 -9.36
C LEU A 297 -18.28 10.97 -10.62
N LYS A 298 -17.34 11.87 -10.84
CA LYS A 298 -16.35 11.80 -11.93
C LYS A 298 -15.03 11.22 -11.46
N ASP A 299 -14.54 11.69 -10.32
CA ASP A 299 -13.27 11.23 -9.76
C ASP A 299 -13.25 11.38 -8.23
N VAL A 300 -12.42 10.59 -7.57
CA VAL A 300 -12.23 10.62 -6.12
C VAL A 300 -10.78 10.38 -5.76
N SER A 301 -10.28 11.17 -4.82
CA SER A 301 -8.96 10.99 -4.23
C SER A 301 -9.07 10.96 -2.71
N VAL A 302 -8.36 10.00 -2.10
CA VAL A 302 -8.27 9.85 -0.64
C VAL A 302 -6.80 9.95 -0.26
N ASP A 303 -6.46 10.90 0.63
CA ASP A 303 -5.09 11.06 1.09
C ASP A 303 -4.73 10.06 2.21
N ALA A 304 -3.46 10.03 2.58
CA ALA A 304 -2.95 9.12 3.62
C ALA A 304 -3.55 9.39 5.02
N ALA A 305 -4.13 10.58 5.26
CA ALA A 305 -4.81 10.94 6.50
C ALA A 305 -6.31 10.56 6.49
N GLY A 306 -6.82 10.09 5.34
CA GLY A 306 -8.21 9.72 5.14
C GLY A 306 -9.12 10.90 4.76
N ASN A 307 -8.55 12.05 4.39
CA ASN A 307 -9.33 13.15 3.82
C ASN A 307 -9.66 12.87 2.37
N ILE A 308 -10.80 13.36 1.92
CA ILE A 308 -11.38 12.99 0.63
C ILE A 308 -11.53 14.24 -0.24
N ALA A 309 -11.23 14.12 -1.51
CA ALA A 309 -11.60 15.08 -2.53
C ALA A 309 -12.47 14.39 -3.57
N LEU A 310 -13.61 14.99 -3.86
CA LEU A 310 -14.58 14.52 -4.84
C LEU A 310 -14.66 15.51 -5.99
N LEU A 311 -14.65 14.99 -7.21
CA LEU A 311 -15.01 15.72 -8.41
C LEU A 311 -16.38 15.23 -8.87
N LEU A 312 -17.40 16.09 -8.76
CA LEU A 312 -18.79 15.76 -9.04
C LEU A 312 -19.29 16.54 -10.27
N GLY A 313 -20.27 15.97 -10.95
CA GLY A 313 -20.94 16.63 -12.07
C GLY A 313 -20.55 16.06 -13.43
N SER A 314 -21.13 16.66 -14.48
CA SER A 314 -20.92 16.27 -15.87
C SER A 314 -20.83 17.51 -16.77
N GLY A 315 -20.19 17.37 -17.93
CA GLY A 315 -20.04 18.45 -18.90
C GLY A 315 -18.89 19.43 -18.57
N GLN A 316 -19.12 20.72 -18.74
CA GLN A 316 -18.05 21.74 -18.64
C GLN A 316 -17.86 22.33 -17.24
N LEU A 317 -18.81 22.12 -16.35
CA LEU A 317 -18.74 22.59 -14.97
C LEU A 317 -18.78 21.38 -14.04
N HIS A 318 -17.81 21.32 -13.16
CA HIS A 318 -17.74 20.33 -12.11
C HIS A 318 -17.82 21.01 -10.74
N GLN A 319 -18.28 20.27 -9.76
CA GLN A 319 -18.23 20.64 -8.36
C GLN A 319 -17.11 19.89 -7.67
N THR A 320 -16.22 20.62 -7.02
CA THR A 320 -15.24 20.01 -6.10
C THR A 320 -15.80 20.03 -4.70
N VAL A 321 -15.79 18.90 -4.03
CA VAL A 321 -16.16 18.77 -2.61
C VAL A 321 -14.99 18.14 -1.86
N LEU A 322 -14.53 18.83 -0.82
CA LEU A 322 -13.50 18.34 0.08
C LEU A 322 -14.12 17.97 1.41
N LEU A 323 -13.85 16.74 1.84
CA LEU A 323 -14.32 16.21 3.11
C LEU A 323 -13.11 15.90 3.99
N ASP A 324 -13.26 16.09 5.30
CA ASP A 324 -12.31 15.56 6.26
C ASP A 324 -12.52 14.05 6.47
N LYS A 325 -11.64 13.41 7.25
CA LYS A 325 -11.70 11.99 7.57
C LYS A 325 -12.98 11.54 8.31
N ASN A 326 -13.82 12.47 8.75
CA ASN A 326 -15.11 12.22 9.41
C ASN A 326 -16.30 12.57 8.50
N LEU A 327 -16.05 12.90 7.22
CA LEU A 327 -17.00 13.35 6.20
C LEU A 327 -17.60 14.75 6.49
N ASN A 328 -16.97 15.59 7.31
CA ASN A 328 -17.37 16.99 7.41
C ASN A 328 -16.88 17.74 6.17
N VAL A 329 -17.76 18.55 5.58
CA VAL A 329 -17.43 19.37 4.42
C VAL A 329 -16.45 20.48 4.83
N GLN A 330 -15.26 20.48 4.23
CA GLN A 330 -14.25 21.51 4.38
C GLN A 330 -14.39 22.59 3.31
N PHE A 331 -14.76 22.19 2.10
CA PHE A 331 -14.96 23.08 0.96
C PHE A 331 -15.96 22.47 -0.02
N SER A 332 -16.74 23.33 -0.66
CA SER A 332 -17.57 22.97 -1.80
C SER A 332 -17.61 24.17 -2.76
N GLY A 333 -17.20 23.97 -4.00
CA GLY A 333 -17.12 25.03 -4.99
C GLY A 333 -17.17 24.50 -6.41
N SER A 334 -17.60 25.34 -7.33
CA SER A 334 -17.60 25.06 -8.76
C SER A 334 -16.20 25.25 -9.34
N VAL A 335 -15.78 24.35 -10.19
CA VAL A 335 -14.51 24.42 -10.92
C VAL A 335 -14.76 24.25 -12.41
N ALA A 336 -13.85 24.77 -13.22
CA ALA A 336 -13.85 24.49 -14.65
C ALA A 336 -13.67 22.99 -14.89
N SER A 337 -13.93 22.54 -16.11
CA SER A 337 -13.79 21.12 -16.48
C SER A 337 -12.41 20.56 -16.09
N ALA A 338 -12.42 19.62 -15.18
CA ALA A 338 -11.26 18.85 -14.78
C ALA A 338 -11.49 17.36 -15.09
N ASN A 339 -10.41 16.61 -15.34
CA ASN A 339 -10.45 15.18 -15.62
C ASN A 339 -10.23 14.34 -14.37
N ALA A 340 -9.40 14.85 -13.46
CA ALA A 340 -9.08 14.17 -12.22
C ALA A 340 -8.84 15.18 -11.08
N ILE A 341 -8.96 14.71 -9.86
CA ILE A 341 -8.67 15.44 -8.63
C ILE A 341 -7.71 14.64 -7.76
N VAL A 342 -6.70 15.30 -7.17
CA VAL A 342 -5.76 14.68 -6.25
C VAL A 342 -5.69 15.45 -4.94
N ARG A 343 -5.92 14.78 -3.82
CA ARG A 343 -5.83 15.34 -2.47
C ARG A 343 -4.44 15.10 -1.89
N ALA A 344 -3.81 16.13 -1.33
CA ALA A 344 -2.54 16.01 -0.62
C ALA A 344 -2.51 16.97 0.60
N GLY A 345 -2.94 16.46 1.74
CA GLY A 345 -2.95 17.20 2.99
C GLY A 345 -3.80 18.49 2.93
N SER A 346 -3.16 19.66 3.03
CA SER A 346 -3.81 20.98 2.96
C SER A 346 -4.04 21.51 1.55
N LEU A 347 -3.64 20.75 0.52
CA LEU A 347 -3.78 21.12 -0.89
C LEU A 347 -4.63 20.10 -1.64
N PHE A 348 -5.20 20.54 -2.74
CA PHE A 348 -5.73 19.65 -3.77
C PHE A 348 -5.33 20.15 -5.15
N TYR A 349 -5.27 19.23 -6.09
CA TYR A 349 -4.86 19.48 -7.46
C TYR A 349 -5.95 19.04 -8.41
N LEU A 350 -6.21 19.86 -9.41
CA LEU A 350 -7.13 19.55 -10.50
C LEU A 350 -6.33 19.35 -11.78
N LEU A 351 -6.56 18.25 -12.44
CA LEU A 351 -5.96 17.93 -13.75
C LEU A 351 -6.99 18.22 -14.83
N SER A 352 -6.62 19.04 -15.79
CA SER A 352 -7.36 19.27 -17.03
C SER A 352 -6.61 18.68 -18.23
N ASP A 353 -7.17 18.77 -19.45
CA ASP A 353 -6.46 18.35 -20.66
C ASP A 353 -5.22 19.20 -20.96
N SER A 354 -5.15 20.42 -20.44
CA SER A 354 -4.12 21.40 -20.74
C SER A 354 -3.17 21.73 -19.60
N GLY A 355 -3.45 21.25 -18.37
CA GLY A 355 -2.61 21.65 -17.24
C GLY A 355 -3.06 21.15 -15.87
N VAL A 356 -2.42 21.70 -14.87
CA VAL A 356 -2.66 21.43 -13.45
C VAL A 356 -2.93 22.72 -12.71
N GLU A 357 -3.92 22.71 -11.86
CA GLU A 357 -4.27 23.81 -10.93
C GLU A 357 -4.11 23.29 -9.49
N CYS A 358 -3.45 24.10 -8.65
CA CYS A 358 -3.27 23.83 -7.23
C CYS A 358 -4.12 24.79 -6.40
N CYS A 359 -4.89 24.24 -5.48
CA CYS A 359 -5.74 24.99 -4.57
C CYS A 359 -5.54 24.55 -3.12
N THR A 360 -5.77 25.46 -2.19
CA THR A 360 -5.87 25.15 -0.76
C THR A 360 -7.19 24.47 -0.44
N VAL A 361 -7.28 23.85 0.73
CA VAL A 361 -8.54 23.26 1.24
C VAL A 361 -9.67 24.27 1.45
N SER A 362 -9.37 25.58 1.47
CA SER A 362 -10.38 26.65 1.47
C SER A 362 -10.86 27.03 0.07
N GLY A 363 -10.32 26.40 -0.98
CA GLY A 363 -10.68 26.66 -2.38
C GLY A 363 -9.92 27.84 -3.01
N GLU A 364 -8.92 28.39 -2.32
CA GLU A 364 -8.08 29.44 -2.85
C GLU A 364 -7.05 28.89 -3.82
N ARG A 365 -7.02 29.37 -5.05
CA ARG A 365 -6.06 28.96 -6.07
C ARG A 365 -4.67 29.52 -5.72
N GLN A 366 -3.71 28.64 -5.53
CA GLN A 366 -2.34 29.00 -5.25
C GLN A 366 -1.56 29.26 -6.55
N TRP A 367 -1.70 28.36 -7.51
CA TRP A 367 -1.09 28.51 -8.82
C TRP A 367 -1.81 27.65 -9.87
N SER A 368 -1.51 27.92 -11.13
CA SER A 368 -1.98 27.15 -12.28
C SER A 368 -0.86 27.09 -13.31
N GLN A 369 -0.66 25.93 -13.90
CA GLN A 369 0.38 25.69 -14.90
C GLN A 369 -0.19 25.00 -16.13
N THR A 370 -0.03 25.64 -17.28
CA THR A 370 -0.29 25.00 -18.59
C THR A 370 0.85 24.09 -18.96
N LEU A 371 0.55 22.91 -19.46
CA LEU A 371 1.51 21.86 -19.82
C LEU A 371 1.57 21.70 -21.32
N ALA A 372 2.77 21.42 -21.85
CA ALA A 372 2.98 21.16 -23.27
C ALA A 372 2.39 19.82 -23.73
N ALA A 373 2.29 18.83 -22.82
CA ALA A 373 1.69 17.54 -23.08
C ALA A 373 0.55 17.30 -22.09
N LYS A 374 -0.50 16.60 -22.55
CA LYS A 374 -1.66 16.24 -21.73
C LYS A 374 -1.21 15.43 -20.48
N PRO A 375 -1.56 15.88 -19.27
CA PRO A 375 -1.31 15.12 -18.06
C PRO A 375 -2.16 13.84 -18.05
N GLN A 376 -1.54 12.71 -17.72
CA GLN A 376 -2.19 11.40 -17.66
C GLN A 376 -2.46 10.96 -16.22
N ALA A 377 -1.55 11.27 -15.32
CA ALA A 377 -1.69 11.00 -13.90
C ALA A 377 -0.90 12.00 -13.05
N LEU A 378 -1.27 12.13 -11.80
CA LEU A 378 -0.58 12.91 -10.80
C LEU A 378 -0.46 12.10 -9.51
N LEU A 379 0.75 12.02 -8.97
CA LEU A 379 1.02 11.37 -7.70
C LEU A 379 1.55 12.42 -6.73
N ALA A 380 0.70 12.81 -5.78
CA ALA A 380 1.04 13.80 -4.77
C ALA A 380 1.31 13.12 -3.42
N ASP A 381 2.37 13.52 -2.75
CA ASP A 381 2.60 13.25 -1.34
C ASP A 381 2.94 14.56 -0.60
N ALA A 382 3.30 14.47 0.67
CA ALA A 382 3.58 15.65 1.49
C ALA A 382 4.83 16.44 1.06
N LYS A 383 5.65 15.91 0.15
CA LYS A 383 6.95 16.50 -0.23
C LYS A 383 7.08 16.80 -1.71
N GLU A 384 6.50 15.97 -2.56
CA GLU A 384 6.73 16.01 -3.99
C GLU A 384 5.42 15.77 -4.75
N LEU A 385 5.31 16.46 -5.86
CA LEU A 385 4.24 16.30 -6.83
C LEU A 385 4.83 15.73 -8.12
N LEU A 386 4.54 14.46 -8.42
CA LEU A 386 5.00 13.81 -9.64
C LEU A 386 3.91 13.83 -10.69
N LEU A 387 4.23 14.41 -11.83
CA LEU A 387 3.39 14.47 -13.02
C LEU A 387 3.82 13.41 -14.03
N PHE A 388 2.85 12.69 -14.57
CA PHE A 388 3.02 11.71 -15.65
C PHE A 388 2.37 12.24 -16.91
N SER A 389 3.16 12.38 -17.98
CA SER A 389 2.69 12.88 -19.27
C SER A 389 3.50 12.27 -20.41
N GLY A 390 2.82 11.76 -21.43
CA GLY A 390 3.48 10.98 -22.48
C GLY A 390 4.20 9.76 -21.90
N ASN A 391 5.51 9.65 -22.15
CA ASN A 391 6.37 8.60 -21.60
C ASN A 391 7.33 9.11 -20.52
N THR A 392 7.00 10.24 -19.89
CA THR A 392 7.88 10.95 -18.95
C THR A 392 7.18 11.13 -17.61
N ALA A 393 7.93 10.90 -16.53
CA ALA A 393 7.58 11.34 -15.19
C ALA A 393 8.51 12.47 -14.77
N GLN A 394 7.95 13.51 -14.13
CA GLN A 394 8.71 14.67 -13.68
C GLN A 394 8.12 15.24 -12.38
N VAL A 395 8.96 15.91 -11.60
CA VAL A 395 8.47 16.73 -10.47
C VAL A 395 7.82 17.97 -11.05
N LEU A 396 6.62 18.27 -10.59
CA LEU A 396 5.92 19.50 -10.90
C LEU A 396 6.19 20.50 -9.77
N GLU A 397 6.95 21.54 -10.07
CA GLU A 397 7.23 22.63 -9.15
C GLU A 397 6.24 23.77 -9.39
N PRO A 398 5.86 24.51 -8.33
CA PRO A 398 5.09 25.74 -8.52
C PRO A 398 5.78 26.68 -9.50
N PRO A 399 5.05 27.39 -10.35
CA PRO A 399 5.65 28.41 -11.21
C PRO A 399 6.41 29.43 -10.36
N GLN A 400 7.63 29.78 -10.79
CA GLN A 400 8.36 30.89 -10.18
C GLN A 400 7.66 32.20 -10.57
N GLU A 401 7.34 33.04 -9.59
CA GLU A 401 6.75 34.38 -9.81
C GLU A 401 7.68 35.31 -10.58
#